data_5c5c6ac2920abe7b7e1e87827f486259
#
_entry.id   5c5c6ac2920abe7b7e1e87827f486259
#
_cell.length_a   1.000
_cell.length_b   1.000
_cell.length_c   1.000
_cell.angle_alpha   90.00
_cell.angle_beta   90.00
_cell.angle_gamma   90.00
#
_symmetry.space_group_name_H-M   'P 1'
#
loop_
_entity.id
_entity.type
_entity.pdbx_description
1 polymer ?
#
loop_
_entity_poly.entity_id
_entity_poly.type
_entity_poly.pdbx_seq_one_letter_code
_entity_poly.pdbx_strand_id
1 'polypeptide(L)'
;MATSGTYAFTLDLSDILEEAYERAGRELRSGYDYRTARRSLDLMFLEWQNRGLHLWTVQEDSQTLTAGTGRYALSSDQLDIVEAFLRTDDGDTSKQTDLTMSRISISQYSHLTNKLTQGRPVQFWVEKDPGAIALNVWPVPDSAVTYKVGYYYIQRVEDTGSPASNNVDIPSRFMPCMAAGLAYHISMKRPESAERVPLLKQAYEEQWNLAADADRDKTSFYVSPGGYTQL
;
A
#
# COMPACT_ATOMS: atom_id res chain seq x y z
N MET A 1 -13.95 30.11 22.95
CA MET A 1 -14.54 29.72 21.65
C MET A 1 -14.63 28.18 21.63
N ALA A 2 -15.82 27.66 21.33
CA ALA A 2 -15.97 26.19 21.19
C ALA A 2 -15.43 25.76 19.83
N THR A 3 -14.60 24.72 19.81
CA THR A 3 -14.17 24.04 18.56
C THR A 3 -15.21 22.99 18.18
N SER A 4 -15.21 22.51 16.95
CA SER A 4 -16.14 21.46 16.48
C SER A 4 -16.09 20.18 17.31
N GLY A 5 -14.97 19.92 17.99
CA GLY A 5 -14.74 18.68 18.75
C GLY A 5 -14.52 17.44 17.88
N THR A 6 -14.48 17.60 16.56
CA THR A 6 -14.22 16.51 15.60
C THR A 6 -12.89 16.72 14.88
N TYR A 7 -12.20 15.62 14.61
CA TYR A 7 -10.93 15.59 13.89
C TYR A 7 -11.06 14.84 12.55
N ALA A 8 -12.27 14.36 12.26
CA ALA A 8 -12.57 13.67 11.02
C ALA A 8 -12.89 14.70 9.93
N PHE A 9 -11.94 15.00 9.08
CA PHE A 9 -12.14 15.77 7.85
C PHE A 9 -12.73 14.83 6.78
N THR A 10 -13.98 14.38 6.99
CA THR A 10 -14.65 13.51 6.03
C THR A 10 -15.25 14.36 4.93
N LEU A 11 -14.64 14.29 3.76
CA LEU A 11 -15.26 14.71 2.50
C LEU A 11 -15.78 13.45 1.84
N ASP A 12 -17.04 13.41 1.46
CA ASP A 12 -17.55 12.34 0.63
C ASP A 12 -17.05 12.49 -0.82
N LEU A 13 -17.27 11.46 -1.61
CA LEU A 13 -16.80 11.44 -3.00
C LEU A 13 -17.39 12.62 -3.80
N SER A 14 -18.65 13.01 -3.56
CA SER A 14 -19.27 14.13 -4.29
C SER A 14 -18.61 15.45 -3.99
N ASP A 15 -18.29 15.75 -2.72
CA ASP A 15 -17.60 16.98 -2.32
C ASP A 15 -16.24 17.12 -3.02
N ILE A 16 -15.51 16.03 -3.08
CA ILE A 16 -14.18 15.98 -3.73
C ILE A 16 -14.29 16.22 -5.24
N LEU A 17 -15.30 15.61 -5.87
CA LEU A 17 -15.54 15.80 -7.30
C LEU A 17 -15.94 17.24 -7.63
N GLU A 18 -16.83 17.84 -6.83
CA GLU A 18 -17.24 19.23 -6.98
C GLU A 18 -16.05 20.18 -6.82
N GLU A 19 -15.28 20.05 -5.76
CA GLU A 19 -14.07 20.84 -5.51
C GLU A 19 -13.06 20.73 -6.69
N ALA A 20 -12.87 19.53 -7.22
CA ALA A 20 -11.97 19.33 -8.36
C ALA A 20 -12.47 19.99 -9.64
N TYR A 21 -13.79 19.98 -9.87
CA TYR A 21 -14.38 20.67 -11.03
C TYR A 21 -14.27 22.19 -10.88
N GLU A 22 -14.52 22.74 -9.72
CA GLU A 22 -14.35 24.17 -9.45
C GLU A 22 -12.90 24.63 -9.67
N ARG A 23 -11.91 23.87 -9.20
CA ARG A 23 -10.48 24.13 -9.47
C ARG A 23 -10.17 24.07 -10.97
N ALA A 24 -10.78 23.16 -11.69
CA ALA A 24 -10.69 23.10 -13.15
C ALA A 24 -11.42 24.26 -13.87
N GLY A 25 -12.13 25.12 -13.13
CA GLY A 25 -12.91 26.25 -13.64
C GLY A 25 -14.23 25.83 -14.28
N ARG A 26 -14.86 24.79 -13.79
CA ARG A 26 -16.10 24.23 -14.27
C ARG A 26 -17.03 23.81 -13.14
N GLU A 27 -18.29 23.58 -13.50
CA GLU A 27 -19.28 22.98 -12.61
C GLU A 27 -19.54 21.53 -12.98
N LEU A 28 -19.79 20.70 -11.99
CA LEU A 28 -20.24 19.33 -12.14
C LEU A 28 -21.73 19.33 -12.48
N ARG A 29 -22.11 19.13 -13.75
CA ARG A 29 -23.49 19.32 -14.20
C ARG A 29 -24.22 18.04 -14.57
N SER A 30 -23.53 16.97 -14.89
CA SER A 30 -24.15 15.78 -15.47
C SER A 30 -23.62 14.49 -14.88
N GLY A 31 -24.46 13.43 -14.94
CA GLY A 31 -24.02 12.09 -14.58
C GLY A 31 -22.89 11.54 -15.46
N TYR A 32 -22.67 12.12 -16.64
CA TYR A 32 -21.51 11.80 -17.47
C TYR A 32 -20.22 12.40 -16.87
N ASP A 33 -20.27 13.65 -16.42
CA ASP A 33 -19.13 14.31 -15.78
C ASP A 33 -18.73 13.55 -14.51
N TYR A 34 -19.71 13.17 -13.70
CA TYR A 34 -19.50 12.35 -12.51
C TYR A 34 -18.76 11.03 -12.82
N ARG A 35 -19.27 10.24 -13.78
CA ARG A 35 -18.65 8.96 -14.16
C ARG A 35 -17.24 9.13 -14.72
N THR A 36 -17.00 10.20 -15.46
CA THR A 36 -15.70 10.50 -16.05
C THR A 36 -14.68 10.93 -15.00
N ALA A 37 -15.10 11.74 -14.02
CA ALA A 37 -14.28 12.15 -12.90
C ALA A 37 -13.91 10.97 -12.01
N ARG A 38 -14.89 10.14 -11.64
CA ARG A 38 -14.65 8.92 -10.84
C ARG A 38 -13.62 8.02 -11.50
N ARG A 39 -13.75 7.74 -12.80
CA ARG A 39 -12.75 6.95 -13.54
C ARG A 39 -11.36 7.58 -13.52
N SER A 40 -11.28 8.92 -13.57
CA SER A 40 -9.99 9.61 -13.45
C SER A 40 -9.41 9.46 -12.06
N LEU A 41 -10.25 9.47 -11.03
CA LEU A 41 -9.86 9.28 -9.64
C LEU A 41 -9.31 7.86 -9.42
N ASP A 42 -10.01 6.83 -9.90
CA ASP A 42 -9.54 5.44 -9.83
C ASP A 42 -8.18 5.27 -10.52
N LEU A 43 -7.98 5.87 -11.70
CA LEU A 43 -6.69 5.85 -12.41
C LEU A 43 -5.60 6.60 -11.65
N MET A 44 -5.92 7.68 -10.97
CA MET A 44 -4.99 8.42 -10.13
C MET A 44 -4.58 7.60 -8.90
N PHE A 45 -5.47 6.83 -8.30
CA PHE A 45 -5.12 5.92 -7.19
C PHE A 45 -4.15 4.83 -7.66
N LEU A 46 -4.35 4.27 -8.85
CA LEU A 46 -3.39 3.34 -9.44
C LEU A 46 -2.03 4.01 -9.72
N GLU A 47 -2.02 5.27 -10.15
CA GLU A 47 -0.78 6.05 -10.29
C GLU A 47 -0.08 6.21 -8.94
N TRP A 48 -0.81 6.52 -7.86
CA TRP A 48 -0.24 6.66 -6.52
C TRP A 48 0.40 5.38 -6.02
N GLN A 49 -0.22 4.23 -6.26
CA GLN A 49 0.37 2.93 -5.91
C GLN A 49 1.72 2.69 -6.62
N ASN A 50 1.93 3.27 -7.80
CA ASN A 50 3.18 3.18 -8.56
C ASN A 50 4.24 4.21 -8.13
N ARG A 51 3.87 5.23 -7.35
CA ARG A 51 4.79 6.29 -6.89
C ARG A 51 5.68 5.85 -5.70
N GLY A 52 5.45 4.68 -5.12
CA GLY A 52 6.28 4.09 -4.07
C GLY A 52 5.52 3.55 -2.88
N LEU A 53 6.27 3.25 -1.82
CA LEU A 53 5.71 2.74 -0.57
C LEU A 53 5.08 3.88 0.24
N HIS A 54 3.83 3.69 0.62
CA HIS A 54 3.10 4.57 1.54
C HIS A 54 2.86 3.84 2.84
N LEU A 55 3.28 4.41 3.98
CA LEU A 55 3.17 3.74 5.29
C LEU A 55 1.73 3.41 5.66
N TRP A 56 0.77 4.24 5.26
CA TRP A 56 -0.64 3.99 5.53
C TRP A 56 -1.22 2.77 4.78
N THR A 57 -0.54 2.29 3.73
CA THR A 57 -0.93 1.06 3.02
C THR A 57 -0.28 -0.19 3.58
N VAL A 58 0.64 -0.06 4.54
CA VAL A 58 1.29 -1.22 5.17
C VAL A 58 0.40 -1.78 6.26
N GLN A 59 0.01 -3.02 6.10
CA GLN A 59 -0.82 -3.76 7.04
C GLN A 59 -0.12 -5.04 7.51
N GLU A 60 -0.51 -5.55 8.65
CA GLU A 60 -0.02 -6.82 9.19
C GLU A 60 -1.06 -7.92 8.96
N ASP A 61 -0.61 -9.07 8.52
CA ASP A 61 -1.43 -10.28 8.42
C ASP A 61 -0.59 -11.51 8.78
N SER A 62 -1.24 -12.65 8.88
CA SER A 62 -0.57 -13.90 9.25
C SER A 62 -1.19 -15.11 8.57
N GLN A 63 -0.32 -16.05 8.18
CA GLN A 63 -0.70 -17.31 7.55
C GLN A 63 -0.20 -18.48 8.37
N THR A 64 -1.12 -19.36 8.81
CA THR A 64 -0.73 -20.64 9.42
C THR A 64 -0.19 -21.56 8.34
N LEU A 65 0.98 -22.14 8.61
CA LEU A 65 1.65 -23.03 7.69
C LEU A 65 1.22 -24.49 7.92
N THR A 66 1.06 -25.22 6.82
CA THR A 66 0.73 -26.64 6.82
C THR A 66 1.97 -27.45 6.44
N ALA A 67 2.27 -28.50 7.20
CA ALA A 67 3.39 -29.39 6.92
C ALA A 67 3.31 -29.93 5.47
N GLY A 68 4.43 -29.90 4.77
CA GLY A 68 4.52 -30.34 3.38
C GLY A 68 4.02 -29.33 2.33
N THR A 69 3.49 -28.19 2.74
CA THR A 69 2.99 -27.14 1.83
C THR A 69 3.97 -25.96 1.81
N GLY A 70 4.52 -25.65 0.64
CA GLY A 70 5.48 -24.54 0.49
C GLY A 70 4.90 -23.29 -0.15
N ARG A 71 3.69 -23.33 -0.74
CA ARG A 71 3.05 -22.22 -1.46
C ARG A 71 1.68 -21.90 -0.86
N TYR A 72 1.46 -20.64 -0.53
CA TYR A 72 0.23 -20.13 0.06
C TYR A 72 -0.28 -18.97 -0.78
N ALA A 73 -1.49 -19.11 -1.33
CA ALA A 73 -2.17 -18.02 -2.01
C ALA A 73 -2.62 -16.98 -0.97
N LEU A 74 -2.36 -15.72 -1.23
CA LEU A 74 -2.73 -14.61 -0.37
C LEU A 74 -3.97 -13.88 -0.93
N SER A 75 -4.51 -12.96 -0.16
CA SER A 75 -5.68 -12.20 -0.57
C SER A 75 -5.37 -11.26 -1.75
N SER A 76 -6.39 -10.98 -2.58
CA SER A 76 -6.26 -10.17 -3.80
C SER A 76 -6.02 -8.68 -3.53
N ASP A 77 -6.26 -8.23 -2.30
CA ASP A 77 -5.96 -6.87 -1.84
C ASP A 77 -4.48 -6.66 -1.49
N GLN A 78 -3.70 -7.74 -1.40
CA GLN A 78 -2.27 -7.70 -1.10
C GLN A 78 -1.45 -7.55 -2.39
N LEU A 79 -0.55 -6.56 -2.42
CA LEU A 79 0.29 -6.26 -3.59
C LEU A 79 1.71 -6.84 -3.48
N ASP A 80 2.29 -6.76 -2.28
CA ASP A 80 3.64 -7.27 -2.01
C ASP A 80 3.84 -7.45 -0.50
N ILE A 81 4.78 -8.33 -0.12
CA ILE A 81 5.21 -8.47 1.27
C ILE A 81 6.49 -7.67 1.46
N VAL A 82 6.50 -6.79 2.45
CA VAL A 82 7.66 -5.98 2.81
C VAL A 82 8.63 -6.79 3.67
N GLU A 83 8.13 -7.31 4.78
CA GLU A 83 8.87 -8.11 5.74
C GLU A 83 8.03 -9.29 6.22
N ALA A 84 8.68 -10.38 6.62
CA ALA A 84 8.03 -11.54 7.19
C ALA A 84 8.86 -12.13 8.33
N PHE A 85 8.16 -12.72 9.28
CA PHE A 85 8.74 -13.44 10.40
C PHE A 85 8.01 -14.76 10.64
N LEU A 86 8.75 -15.75 11.08
CA LEU A 86 8.21 -17.05 11.46
C LEU A 86 7.91 -17.05 12.95
N ARG A 87 6.67 -17.32 13.31
CA ARG A 87 6.20 -17.48 14.68
C ARG A 87 6.04 -18.95 15.01
N THR A 88 6.56 -19.35 16.17
CA THR A 88 6.31 -20.65 16.79
C THR A 88 5.61 -20.45 18.12
N ASP A 89 4.84 -21.46 18.56
CA ASP A 89 4.08 -21.44 19.80
C ASP A 89 3.17 -20.20 19.93
N ASP A 90 2.47 -19.85 18.84
CA ASP A 90 1.57 -18.69 18.75
C ASP A 90 0.53 -18.70 19.86
N GLY A 91 0.46 -17.59 20.61
CA GLY A 91 -0.45 -17.40 21.75
C GLY A 91 0.08 -17.91 23.10
N ASP A 92 1.22 -18.59 23.18
CA ASP A 92 1.87 -18.93 24.45
C ASP A 92 2.81 -17.79 24.89
N THR A 93 2.39 -17.00 25.85
CA THR A 93 3.14 -15.84 26.34
C THR A 93 4.53 -16.16 26.89
N SER A 94 4.82 -17.43 27.22
CA SER A 94 6.10 -17.87 27.77
C SER A 94 7.04 -18.53 26.75
N LYS A 95 6.50 -18.97 25.61
CA LYS A 95 7.25 -19.75 24.60
C LYS A 95 7.24 -19.17 23.21
N GLN A 96 6.29 -18.26 22.90
CA GLN A 96 6.20 -17.67 21.57
C GLN A 96 7.53 -17.05 21.18
N THR A 97 8.00 -17.39 19.99
CA THR A 97 9.24 -16.85 19.42
C THR A 97 9.01 -16.44 17.97
N ASP A 98 9.40 -15.21 17.68
CA ASP A 98 9.36 -14.65 16.33
C ASP A 98 10.77 -14.57 15.74
N LEU A 99 10.97 -15.11 14.57
CA LEU A 99 12.24 -15.10 13.84
C LEU A 99 12.08 -14.49 12.47
N THR A 100 12.86 -13.47 12.20
CA THR A 100 12.86 -12.80 10.89
C THR A 100 13.20 -13.79 9.78
N MET A 101 12.41 -13.76 8.70
CA MET A 101 12.63 -14.54 7.49
C MET A 101 13.35 -13.70 6.44
N SER A 102 14.26 -14.31 5.71
CA SER A 102 14.97 -13.64 4.61
C SER A 102 14.18 -13.72 3.32
N ARG A 103 13.92 -12.56 2.69
CA ARG A 103 13.34 -12.50 1.35
C ARG A 103 14.38 -12.90 0.32
N ILE A 104 14.05 -13.84 -0.57
CA ILE A 104 14.89 -14.26 -1.67
C ILE A 104 14.27 -13.89 -3.02
N SER A 105 15.12 -13.75 -4.05
CA SER A 105 14.68 -13.48 -5.41
C SER A 105 14.20 -14.77 -6.10
N ILE A 106 13.43 -14.62 -7.18
CA ILE A 106 13.05 -15.75 -8.03
C ILE A 106 14.28 -16.54 -8.54
N SER A 107 15.37 -15.84 -8.85
CA SER A 107 16.62 -16.47 -9.29
C SER A 107 17.23 -17.33 -8.19
N GLN A 108 17.31 -16.80 -6.95
CA GLN A 108 17.81 -17.58 -5.81
C GLN A 108 16.91 -18.79 -5.51
N TYR A 109 15.58 -18.59 -5.53
CA TYR A 109 14.63 -19.69 -5.37
C TYR A 109 14.77 -20.76 -6.46
N SER A 110 15.01 -20.36 -7.71
CA SER A 110 15.20 -21.31 -8.83
C SER A 110 16.44 -22.19 -8.68
N HIS A 111 17.51 -21.65 -8.07
CA HIS A 111 18.77 -22.37 -7.83
C HIS A 111 18.73 -23.31 -6.62
N LEU A 112 17.67 -23.31 -5.83
CA LEU A 112 17.53 -24.29 -4.74
C LEU A 112 17.49 -25.70 -5.30
N THR A 113 18.45 -26.53 -4.87
CA THR A 113 18.64 -27.89 -5.39
C THR A 113 17.43 -28.78 -5.08
N ASN A 114 16.87 -28.68 -3.90
CA ASN A 114 15.66 -29.38 -3.49
C ASN A 114 14.65 -28.41 -2.86
N LYS A 115 13.59 -28.13 -3.60
CA LYS A 115 12.51 -27.24 -3.15
C LYS A 115 11.53 -27.89 -2.16
N LEU A 116 11.57 -29.24 -2.07
CA LEU A 116 10.70 -30.03 -1.19
C LEU A 116 11.36 -30.40 0.13
N THR A 117 12.58 -29.92 0.39
CA THR A 117 13.26 -30.14 1.67
C THR A 117 12.35 -29.62 2.81
N GLN A 118 11.99 -30.53 3.72
CA GLN A 118 11.19 -30.18 4.89
C GLN A 118 12.08 -29.72 6.04
N GLY A 119 11.57 -28.78 6.78
CA GLY A 119 12.24 -28.21 7.94
C GLY A 119 11.60 -26.91 8.39
N ARG A 120 12.28 -26.21 9.27
CA ARG A 120 11.86 -24.88 9.72
C ARG A 120 12.03 -23.87 8.59
N PRO A 121 10.97 -23.16 8.17
CA PRO A 121 11.07 -22.09 7.16
C PRO A 121 11.96 -20.94 7.66
N VAL A 122 12.88 -20.48 6.81
CA VAL A 122 13.80 -19.36 7.10
C VAL A 122 13.85 -18.34 5.97
N GLN A 123 13.36 -18.70 4.80
CA GLN A 123 13.36 -17.87 3.61
C GLN A 123 11.96 -17.82 3.01
N PHE A 124 11.66 -16.73 2.33
CA PHE A 124 10.42 -16.61 1.57
C PHE A 124 10.66 -15.92 0.22
N TRP A 125 9.80 -16.24 -0.73
CA TRP A 125 9.71 -15.59 -2.02
C TRP A 125 8.26 -15.25 -2.33
N VAL A 126 8.04 -14.06 -2.88
CA VAL A 126 6.71 -13.58 -3.27
C VAL A 126 6.54 -13.79 -4.77
N GLU A 127 5.59 -14.64 -5.11
CA GLU A 127 5.17 -14.88 -6.50
C GLU A 127 4.08 -13.86 -6.84
N LYS A 128 4.29 -13.11 -7.93
CA LYS A 128 3.36 -12.05 -8.35
C LYS A 128 2.60 -12.51 -9.59
N ASP A 129 1.35 -12.90 -9.39
CA ASP A 129 0.42 -13.23 -10.46
C ASP A 129 -0.55 -12.06 -10.74
N PRO A 130 -1.14 -11.96 -11.97
CA PRO A 130 -2.07 -10.88 -12.33
C PRO A 130 -3.37 -10.91 -11.54
N GLY A 131 -3.55 -11.10 -10.41
CA GLY A 131 -4.81 -11.09 -9.63
C GLY A 131 -4.61 -11.31 -8.15
N ALA A 132 -3.57 -12.04 -7.80
CA ALA A 132 -3.22 -12.32 -6.42
C ALA A 132 -1.73 -12.62 -6.33
N ILE A 133 -1.17 -12.45 -5.14
CA ILE A 133 0.20 -12.87 -4.85
C ILE A 133 0.20 -14.20 -4.10
N ALA A 134 1.30 -14.93 -4.16
CA ALA A 134 1.51 -16.12 -3.34
C ALA A 134 2.81 -16.03 -2.57
N LEU A 135 2.74 -16.42 -1.30
CA LEU A 135 3.89 -16.58 -0.42
C LEU A 135 4.46 -17.98 -0.60
N ASN A 136 5.69 -18.07 -1.05
CA ASN A 136 6.44 -19.34 -1.09
C ASN A 136 7.47 -19.33 0.02
N VAL A 137 7.51 -20.38 0.83
CA VAL A 137 8.42 -20.51 1.97
C VAL A 137 9.40 -21.65 1.75
N TRP A 138 10.62 -21.48 2.23
CA TRP A 138 11.66 -22.52 2.15
C TRP A 138 12.56 -22.50 3.41
N PRO A 139 12.92 -23.69 3.96
CA PRO A 139 12.37 -25.03 3.69
C PRO A 139 10.86 -25.11 3.81
N VAL A 140 10.27 -26.14 3.22
CA VAL A 140 8.84 -26.45 3.37
C VAL A 140 8.58 -26.83 4.84
N PRO A 141 7.52 -26.35 5.47
CA PRO A 141 7.23 -26.65 6.87
C PRO A 141 7.22 -28.16 7.16
N ASP A 142 7.90 -28.57 8.21
CA ASP A 142 7.79 -29.91 8.75
C ASP A 142 6.58 -30.04 9.73
N SER A 143 6.42 -31.20 10.35
CA SER A 143 5.34 -31.46 11.32
C SER A 143 5.81 -31.39 12.77
N ALA A 144 7.02 -30.89 13.04
CA ALA A 144 7.60 -30.88 14.38
C ALA A 144 6.87 -29.91 15.32
N VAL A 145 6.50 -28.72 14.79
CA VAL A 145 5.74 -27.70 15.50
C VAL A 145 4.76 -27.02 14.53
N THR A 146 3.76 -26.33 15.07
CA THR A 146 2.90 -25.49 14.28
C THR A 146 3.60 -24.17 13.99
N TYR A 147 3.84 -23.88 12.72
CA TYR A 147 4.42 -22.64 12.26
C TYR A 147 3.35 -21.68 11.79
N LYS A 148 3.55 -20.39 12.08
CA LYS A 148 2.74 -19.30 11.55
C LYS A 148 3.68 -18.24 10.98
N VAL A 149 3.46 -17.80 9.76
CA VAL A 149 4.18 -16.65 9.21
C VAL A 149 3.35 -15.41 9.48
N GLY A 150 3.91 -14.45 10.23
CA GLY A 150 3.41 -13.09 10.27
C GLY A 150 4.16 -12.26 9.24
N TYR A 151 3.48 -11.34 8.58
CA TYR A 151 4.10 -10.51 7.57
C TYR A 151 3.44 -9.14 7.46
N TYR A 152 4.26 -8.15 7.08
CA TYR A 152 3.79 -6.83 6.71
C TYR A 152 3.66 -6.76 5.19
N TYR A 153 2.48 -6.36 4.72
CA TYR A 153 2.20 -6.31 3.29
C TYR A 153 1.71 -4.92 2.87
N ILE A 154 1.87 -4.62 1.58
CA ILE A 154 1.32 -3.42 0.96
C ILE A 154 -0.10 -3.75 0.51
N GLN A 155 -1.08 -3.06 1.11
CA GLN A 155 -2.48 -3.17 0.73
C GLN A 155 -2.76 -2.37 -0.54
N ARG A 156 -3.60 -2.91 -1.38
CA ARG A 156 -4.16 -2.18 -2.52
C ARG A 156 -5.16 -1.14 -2.04
N VAL A 157 -5.06 0.08 -2.57
CA VAL A 157 -6.07 1.12 -2.32
C VAL A 157 -7.39 0.68 -2.93
N GLU A 158 -8.48 0.82 -2.20
CA GLU A 158 -9.83 0.50 -2.69
C GLU A 158 -10.25 1.45 -3.81
N ASP A 159 -11.05 0.96 -4.74
CA ASP A 159 -11.69 1.81 -5.74
C ASP A 159 -12.81 2.67 -5.13
N THR A 160 -13.23 3.70 -5.85
CA THR A 160 -14.25 4.64 -5.35
C THR A 160 -15.65 4.05 -5.25
N GLY A 161 -15.88 2.81 -5.73
CA GLY A 161 -17.19 2.16 -5.69
C GLY A 161 -18.29 2.87 -6.47
N SER A 162 -19.55 2.47 -6.27
CA SER A 162 -20.68 3.01 -7.03
C SER A 162 -21.45 4.16 -6.39
N PRO A 163 -21.77 4.20 -5.08
CA PRO A 163 -22.51 5.32 -4.49
C PRO A 163 -21.64 6.58 -4.39
N ALA A 164 -22.24 7.74 -4.68
CA ALA A 164 -21.58 9.04 -4.52
C ALA A 164 -21.26 9.40 -3.06
N SER A 165 -21.95 8.75 -2.13
CA SER A 165 -21.77 8.89 -0.69
C SER A 165 -20.68 8.00 -0.10
N ASN A 166 -19.93 7.25 -0.93
CA ASN A 166 -18.81 6.49 -0.43
C ASN A 166 -17.70 7.42 0.05
N ASN A 167 -17.10 7.06 1.17
CA ASN A 167 -15.83 7.63 1.58
C ASN A 167 -14.70 6.98 0.79
N VAL A 168 -13.62 7.71 0.59
CA VAL A 168 -12.40 7.18 -0.01
C VAL A 168 -11.52 6.56 1.08
N ASP A 169 -10.90 5.43 0.76
CA ASP A 169 -9.94 4.74 1.65
C ASP A 169 -8.56 5.43 1.58
N ILE A 170 -8.53 6.71 1.97
CA ILE A 170 -7.31 7.53 1.90
C ILE A 170 -7.24 8.43 3.14
N PRO A 171 -6.06 8.54 3.80
CA PRO A 171 -5.89 9.43 4.93
C PRO A 171 -6.19 10.88 4.57
N SER A 172 -6.78 11.62 5.52
CA SER A 172 -7.19 13.02 5.32
C SER A 172 -6.06 13.94 4.82
N ARG A 173 -4.81 13.64 5.16
CA ARG A 173 -3.63 14.38 4.68
C ARG A 173 -3.44 14.34 3.15
N PHE A 174 -3.99 13.31 2.47
CA PHE A 174 -3.94 13.19 1.01
C PHE A 174 -5.13 13.85 0.30
N MET A 175 -6.18 14.27 1.01
CA MET A 175 -7.36 14.91 0.40
C MET A 175 -7.03 16.15 -0.42
N PRO A 176 -6.16 17.09 0.03
CA PRO A 176 -5.78 18.25 -0.78
C PRO A 176 -5.06 17.85 -2.08
N CYS A 177 -4.22 16.83 -2.01
CA CYS A 177 -3.54 16.24 -3.17
C CYS A 177 -4.55 15.59 -4.13
N MET A 178 -5.54 14.89 -3.59
CA MET A 178 -6.58 14.23 -4.38
C MET A 178 -7.43 15.24 -5.16
N ALA A 179 -7.88 16.31 -4.53
CA ALA A 179 -8.63 17.37 -5.20
C ALA A 179 -7.80 18.07 -6.29
N ALA A 180 -6.52 18.37 -6.01
CA ALA A 180 -5.62 19.01 -6.98
C ALA A 180 -5.30 18.07 -8.16
N GLY A 181 -5.00 16.81 -7.90
CA GLY A 181 -4.69 15.81 -8.92
C GLY A 181 -5.89 15.50 -9.81
N LEU A 182 -7.08 15.37 -9.22
CA LEU A 182 -8.30 15.16 -9.98
C LEU A 182 -8.62 16.37 -10.87
N ALA A 183 -8.46 17.61 -10.37
CA ALA A 183 -8.63 18.82 -11.16
C ALA A 183 -7.68 18.85 -12.37
N TYR A 184 -6.43 18.45 -12.18
CA TYR A 184 -5.45 18.30 -13.26
C TYR A 184 -5.92 17.28 -14.30
N HIS A 185 -6.31 16.06 -13.88
CA HIS A 185 -6.77 15.01 -14.79
C HIS A 185 -8.08 15.38 -15.56
N ILE A 186 -8.99 16.11 -14.91
CA ILE A 186 -10.20 16.63 -15.55
C ILE A 186 -9.83 17.67 -16.62
N SER A 187 -8.94 18.61 -16.28
CA SER A 187 -8.52 19.69 -17.17
C SER A 187 -7.81 19.18 -18.42
N MET A 188 -7.03 18.10 -18.33
CA MET A 188 -6.40 17.46 -19.50
C MET A 188 -7.41 16.90 -20.51
N LYS A 189 -8.62 16.55 -20.06
CA LYS A 189 -9.69 16.02 -20.94
C LYS A 189 -10.53 17.11 -21.60
N ARG A 190 -10.33 18.38 -21.23
CA ARG A 190 -11.18 19.50 -21.60
C ARG A 190 -10.35 20.61 -22.25
N PRO A 191 -10.49 20.81 -23.56
CA PRO A 191 -9.72 21.83 -24.28
C PRO A 191 -9.88 23.25 -23.71
N GLU A 192 -11.06 23.57 -23.17
CA GLU A 192 -11.37 24.89 -22.60
C GLU A 192 -10.60 25.18 -21.30
N SER A 193 -10.09 24.15 -20.64
CA SER A 193 -9.30 24.28 -19.41
C SER A 193 -7.79 24.15 -19.68
N ALA A 194 -7.36 24.11 -20.95
CA ALA A 194 -5.97 23.84 -21.33
C ALA A 194 -4.96 24.82 -20.71
N GLU A 195 -5.31 26.09 -20.57
CA GLU A 195 -4.46 27.14 -19.97
C GLU A 195 -4.16 26.89 -18.48
N ARG A 196 -5.06 26.18 -17.77
CA ARG A 196 -4.90 25.85 -16.34
C ARG A 196 -4.06 24.61 -16.10
N VAL A 197 -3.87 23.75 -17.10
CA VAL A 197 -3.19 22.45 -16.94
C VAL A 197 -1.80 22.57 -16.30
N PRO A 198 -0.90 23.49 -16.72
CA PRO A 198 0.42 23.61 -16.11
C PRO A 198 0.37 23.98 -14.63
N LEU A 199 -0.51 24.94 -14.28
CA LEU A 199 -0.68 25.39 -12.89
C LEU A 199 -1.25 24.27 -12.01
N LEU A 200 -2.25 23.54 -12.50
CA LEU A 200 -2.87 22.43 -11.76
C LEU A 200 -1.91 21.28 -11.59
N LYS A 201 -1.06 20.99 -12.59
CA LYS A 201 0.00 20.00 -12.46
C LYS A 201 0.99 20.37 -11.38
N GLN A 202 1.46 21.62 -11.36
CA GLN A 202 2.37 22.09 -10.31
C GLN A 202 1.73 21.97 -8.92
N ALA A 203 0.49 22.42 -8.75
CA ALA A 203 -0.23 22.33 -7.48
C ALA A 203 -0.40 20.86 -7.04
N TYR A 204 -0.69 19.95 -7.97
CA TYR A 204 -0.78 18.53 -7.69
C TYR A 204 0.53 17.94 -7.17
N GLU A 205 1.65 18.21 -7.86
CA GLU A 205 2.97 17.71 -7.44
C GLU A 205 3.43 18.31 -6.10
N GLU A 206 3.14 19.57 -5.85
CA GLU A 206 3.44 20.21 -4.56
C GLU A 206 2.64 19.56 -3.42
N GLN A 207 1.34 19.36 -3.58
CA GLN A 207 0.49 18.71 -2.59
C GLN A 207 0.87 17.24 -2.39
N TRP A 208 1.26 16.55 -3.47
CA TRP A 208 1.77 15.19 -3.39
C TRP A 208 3.02 15.11 -2.53
N ASN A 209 4.01 15.97 -2.80
CA ASN A 209 5.27 15.97 -2.05
C ASN A 209 5.05 16.27 -0.56
N LEU A 210 4.17 17.21 -0.23
CA LEU A 210 3.82 17.51 1.16
C LEU A 210 3.17 16.32 1.87
N ALA A 211 2.25 15.63 1.21
CA ALA A 211 1.57 14.46 1.77
C ALA A 211 2.54 13.27 1.92
N ALA A 212 3.36 13.01 0.92
CA ALA A 212 4.34 11.93 0.93
C ALA A 212 5.44 12.15 1.97
N ASP A 213 5.92 13.39 2.15
CA ASP A 213 6.90 13.71 3.18
C ASP A 213 6.33 13.55 4.60
N ALA A 214 5.05 13.80 4.78
CA ALA A 214 4.36 13.58 6.06
C ALA A 214 4.14 12.09 6.36
N ASP A 215 4.08 11.25 5.34
CA ASP A 215 3.86 9.79 5.43
C ASP A 215 5.14 8.97 5.60
N ARG A 216 6.30 9.60 5.71
CA ARG A 216 7.57 8.91 5.95
C ARG A 216 7.69 8.41 7.38
N ASP A 217 8.40 7.29 7.55
CA ASP A 217 8.82 6.82 8.86
C ASP A 217 9.73 7.90 9.53
N LYS A 218 9.37 8.25 10.74
CA LYS A 218 10.08 9.26 11.55
C LYS A 218 11.06 8.64 12.55
N THR A 219 11.59 7.48 12.23
CA THR A 219 12.59 6.80 13.06
C THR A 219 13.90 7.58 13.05
N SER A 220 14.50 7.81 14.21
CA SER A 220 15.84 8.40 14.29
C SER A 220 16.88 7.38 13.84
N PHE A 221 17.64 7.73 12.83
CA PHE A 221 18.72 6.90 12.29
C PHE A 221 20.06 7.32 12.90
N TYR A 222 20.69 6.46 13.69
CA TYR A 222 22.01 6.68 14.24
C TYR A 222 23.04 5.86 13.47
N VAL A 223 23.96 6.52 12.78
CA VAL A 223 25.15 5.90 12.22
C VAL A 223 26.25 5.93 13.30
N SER A 224 26.56 4.79 13.89
CA SER A 224 27.73 4.62 14.74
C SER A 224 28.94 4.41 13.81
N PRO A 225 29.98 5.27 13.83
CA PRO A 225 31.21 4.96 13.12
C PRO A 225 31.79 3.67 13.71
N GLY A 226 31.97 2.64 12.88
CA GLY A 226 32.66 1.42 13.31
C GLY A 226 34.06 1.81 13.79
N GLY A 227 34.35 1.53 15.06
CA GLY A 227 35.69 1.75 15.61
C GLY A 227 36.71 0.97 14.79
N TYR A 228 37.67 1.62 14.22
CA TYR A 228 38.86 0.98 13.72
C TYR A 228 39.55 0.29 14.89
N THR A 229 39.39 -1.02 15.00
CA THR A 229 40.29 -1.83 15.81
C THR A 229 41.65 -1.77 15.14
N GLN A 230 42.54 -0.93 15.66
CA GLN A 230 43.93 -1.05 15.32
C GLN A 230 44.45 -2.41 15.81
N LEU A 231 44.97 -3.17 14.87
CA LEU A 231 45.78 -4.36 15.11
C LEU A 231 47.11 -3.95 15.73
#